data_8e7e6d884fb7f8225eba6213b68d998d
#
_entry.id   8e7e6d884fb7f8225eba6213b68d998d
#
_cell.length_a   1.000
_cell.length_b   1.000
_cell.length_c   1.000
_cell.angle_alpha   90.00
_cell.angle_beta   90.00
_cell.angle_gamma   90.00
#
_symmetry.space_group_name_H-M   'P 1'
#
loop_
_entity.id
_entity.type
_entity.pdbx_description
1 polymer ?
#
loop_
_entity_poly.entity_id
_entity_poly.type
_entity_poly.pdbx_seq_one_letter_code
_entity_poly.pdbx_strand_id
1 'polypeptide(L)'
;MVFNRWIANAKLICIALALSMLLPACSDTQPQATPVALSDPSPNIVPAVRTEQIFDKAADQDQLTIRYFYLAGDQLMGDSFLIVSPDGKTMLVDAGLPQAGPQVVDYLNKLGIDSLDIALNTHPHIDHIGGFATVAKEKQIQSFYMVNLPYTQSSAYNNAMGPLEAKKVPIKTLEEGEVFNLGEYVRFEVLSPPKDALPGVVKTFSAQEINDYSMVLRMTYGERSYLFTADIYKHREIELANSPWKEKLKSDMMDIPHHGSESTSSSEQFLQAVSPQIVIMSQNLFQSPNLLERLEKKGAKVYSTGMHGNIMLRSDGKTMSVTTEKDWVGRKP
;
A
#
# COMPACT_ATOMS: atom_id res chain seq x y z
N MET A 1 25.82 -10.55 55.02
CA MET A 1 25.22 -11.88 55.40
C MET A 1 24.80 -12.50 54.09
N VAL A 2 25.61 -13.40 53.47
CA VAL A 2 25.89 -14.81 53.69
C VAL A 2 24.60 -15.63 53.47
N PHE A 3 24.47 -16.47 52.48
CA PHE A 3 24.91 -17.79 52.06
C PHE A 3 24.03 -18.27 50.89
N ASN A 4 24.42 -18.87 49.93
CA ASN A 4 25.11 -20.05 49.40
C ASN A 4 24.18 -20.88 48.50
N ARG A 5 24.63 -21.09 47.27
CA ARG A 5 25.00 -22.30 46.52
C ARG A 5 24.20 -23.59 46.84
N TRP A 6 23.72 -24.24 45.78
CA TRP A 6 23.94 -25.70 45.55
C TRP A 6 23.87 -26.05 44.06
N ILE A 7 24.91 -26.76 43.62
CA ILE A 7 25.10 -27.43 42.32
C ILE A 7 24.80 -28.92 42.56
N ALA A 8 24.14 -29.59 41.64
CA ALA A 8 24.23 -31.05 41.53
C ALA A 8 24.11 -31.51 40.07
N ASN A 9 25.23 -32.07 39.60
CA ASN A 9 25.35 -32.85 38.36
C ASN A 9 24.73 -34.26 38.57
N ALA A 10 24.05 -34.80 37.55
CA ALA A 10 23.83 -36.21 37.40
C ALA A 10 24.09 -36.66 35.97
N LYS A 11 25.18 -37.39 35.79
CA LYS A 11 25.48 -38.16 34.56
C LYS A 11 24.74 -39.49 34.66
N LEU A 12 23.98 -39.89 33.65
CA LEU A 12 23.51 -41.26 33.50
C LEU A 12 24.15 -41.89 32.27
N ILE A 13 24.81 -43.00 32.52
CA ILE A 13 25.46 -43.91 31.57
C ILE A 13 24.39 -44.90 31.12
N CYS A 14 24.13 -45.03 29.81
CA CYS A 14 23.35 -46.11 29.24
C CYS A 14 24.27 -47.16 28.63
N ILE A 15 24.20 -48.36 29.17
CA ILE A 15 24.85 -49.57 28.70
C ILE A 15 24.01 -50.17 27.58
N ALA A 16 24.64 -50.45 26.43
CA ALA A 16 24.02 -51.15 25.33
C ALA A 16 24.23 -52.65 25.48
N LEU A 17 23.11 -53.41 25.57
CA LEU A 17 23.12 -54.87 25.41
C LEU A 17 22.80 -55.22 23.94
N ALA A 18 23.73 -55.84 23.25
CA ALA A 18 23.51 -56.44 21.95
C ALA A 18 22.95 -57.85 22.13
N LEU A 19 21.77 -58.12 21.60
CA LEU A 19 21.19 -59.46 21.51
C LEU A 19 21.06 -59.83 20.03
N SER A 20 21.91 -60.75 19.58
CA SER A 20 21.89 -61.34 18.25
C SER A 20 20.84 -62.43 18.16
N MET A 21 19.78 -62.25 17.38
CA MET A 21 18.89 -63.28 16.90
C MET A 21 19.06 -63.57 15.43
N LEU A 22 19.50 -64.83 15.17
CA LEU A 22 19.51 -65.43 13.83
C LEU A 22 18.06 -65.79 13.44
N LEU A 23 17.58 -65.24 12.30
CA LEU A 23 16.38 -65.75 11.66
C LEU A 23 16.70 -66.16 10.20
N PRO A 24 16.03 -67.20 9.67
CA PRO A 24 16.37 -67.76 8.37
C PRO A 24 15.88 -66.95 7.19
N ALA A 25 16.64 -66.97 6.13
CA ALA A 25 16.33 -66.32 4.85
C ALA A 25 15.15 -67.02 4.18
N CYS A 26 14.02 -66.32 4.01
CA CYS A 26 13.03 -66.61 2.96
C CYS A 26 13.30 -65.72 1.77
N SER A 27 13.57 -66.29 0.64
CA SER A 27 13.69 -65.63 -0.65
C SER A 27 12.29 -65.33 -1.20
N ASP A 28 11.81 -64.13 -1.01
CA ASP A 28 10.68 -63.62 -1.79
C ASP A 28 11.19 -62.72 -2.93
N THR A 29 11.02 -63.23 -4.16
CA THR A 29 11.21 -62.47 -5.37
C THR A 29 10.09 -61.45 -5.50
N GLN A 30 10.37 -60.21 -5.12
CA GLN A 30 9.50 -59.08 -5.48
C GLN A 30 9.62 -58.77 -6.95
N PRO A 31 8.51 -58.48 -7.67
CA PRO A 31 8.58 -58.02 -9.03
C PRO A 31 9.23 -56.62 -9.08
N GLN A 32 10.25 -56.46 -9.93
CA GLN A 32 10.87 -55.17 -10.20
C GLN A 32 9.79 -54.18 -10.74
N ALA A 33 9.50 -53.13 -9.98
CA ALA A 33 8.74 -52.02 -10.50
C ALA A 33 9.53 -51.33 -11.57
N THR A 34 9.00 -51.30 -12.79
CA THR A 34 9.46 -50.47 -13.88
C THR A 34 9.55 -49.02 -13.44
N PRO A 35 10.64 -48.26 -13.73
CA PRO A 35 10.69 -46.83 -13.37
C PRO A 35 9.60 -46.13 -14.15
N VAL A 36 8.65 -45.51 -13.41
CA VAL A 36 7.70 -44.55 -13.97
C VAL A 36 8.57 -43.37 -14.42
N ALA A 37 8.62 -43.13 -15.72
CA ALA A 37 9.20 -41.92 -16.26
C ALA A 37 8.48 -40.74 -15.64
N LEU A 38 9.19 -39.94 -14.82
CA LEU A 38 8.72 -38.64 -14.35
C LEU A 38 8.43 -37.82 -15.59
N SER A 39 7.16 -37.49 -15.81
CA SER A 39 6.76 -36.56 -16.86
C SER A 39 7.60 -35.29 -16.74
N ASP A 40 8.01 -34.77 -17.90
CA ASP A 40 8.74 -33.51 -18.03
C ASP A 40 8.25 -32.46 -17.07
N PRO A 41 9.14 -31.67 -16.42
CA PRO A 41 8.73 -30.56 -15.59
C PRO A 41 7.85 -29.65 -16.42
N SER A 42 6.68 -29.29 -15.88
CA SER A 42 5.80 -28.28 -16.44
C SER A 42 6.64 -27.12 -16.95
N PRO A 43 6.39 -26.56 -18.14
CA PRO A 43 7.20 -25.47 -18.66
C PRO A 43 7.30 -24.40 -17.58
N ASN A 44 8.52 -23.97 -17.25
CA ASN A 44 8.77 -22.84 -16.39
C ASN A 44 8.08 -21.63 -17.03
N ILE A 45 6.85 -21.34 -16.59
CA ILE A 45 6.15 -20.12 -17.00
C ILE A 45 6.92 -18.99 -16.34
N VAL A 46 7.77 -18.31 -17.09
CA VAL A 46 8.38 -17.06 -16.66
C VAL A 46 7.24 -16.06 -16.55
N PRO A 47 6.97 -15.50 -15.36
CA PRO A 47 5.91 -14.53 -15.22
C PRO A 47 6.11 -13.36 -16.18
N ALA A 48 5.07 -12.97 -16.89
CA ALA A 48 5.14 -11.82 -17.78
C ALA A 48 5.46 -10.55 -16.97
N VAL A 49 6.42 -9.76 -17.45
CA VAL A 49 6.70 -8.43 -16.89
C VAL A 49 6.16 -7.39 -17.85
N ARG A 50 5.28 -6.53 -17.35
CA ARG A 50 4.51 -5.56 -18.15
C ARG A 50 4.86 -4.11 -17.82
N THR A 51 6.13 -3.83 -17.50
CA THR A 51 6.59 -2.48 -17.12
C THR A 51 6.22 -1.44 -18.19
N GLU A 52 6.43 -1.77 -19.47
CA GLU A 52 6.08 -0.87 -20.58
C GLU A 52 4.58 -0.52 -20.61
N GLN A 53 3.70 -1.49 -20.33
CA GLN A 53 2.25 -1.25 -20.29
C GLN A 53 1.84 -0.35 -19.12
N ILE A 54 2.50 -0.49 -17.98
CA ILE A 54 2.24 0.36 -16.80
C ILE A 54 2.61 1.82 -17.07
N PHE A 55 3.71 2.05 -17.79
CA PHE A 55 4.23 3.39 -18.08
C PHE A 55 3.88 3.89 -19.49
N ASP A 56 2.98 3.19 -20.18
CA ASP A 56 2.45 3.69 -21.46
C ASP A 56 1.50 4.88 -21.22
N LYS A 57 1.95 6.06 -21.68
CA LYS A 57 1.15 7.29 -21.59
C LYS A 57 -0.13 7.25 -22.43
N ALA A 58 -0.17 6.42 -23.49
CA ALA A 58 -1.38 6.26 -24.29
C ALA A 58 -2.54 5.65 -23.48
N ALA A 59 -2.25 4.96 -22.38
CA ALA A 59 -3.26 4.44 -21.47
C ALA A 59 -4.07 5.54 -20.75
N ASP A 60 -3.57 6.77 -20.70
CA ASP A 60 -4.21 7.91 -20.03
C ASP A 60 -5.24 8.62 -20.94
N GLN A 61 -5.23 8.34 -22.25
CA GLN A 61 -6.08 9.05 -23.18
C GLN A 61 -7.56 8.76 -22.91
N ASP A 62 -8.35 9.82 -22.65
CA ASP A 62 -9.79 9.78 -22.42
C ASP A 62 -10.23 8.84 -21.28
N GLN A 63 -9.32 8.49 -20.38
CA GLN A 63 -9.59 7.60 -19.24
C GLN A 63 -8.99 8.14 -17.94
N LEU A 64 -9.62 7.77 -16.83
CA LEU A 64 -8.99 7.90 -15.53
C LEU A 64 -7.96 6.78 -15.37
N THR A 65 -6.73 7.13 -15.00
CA THR A 65 -5.71 6.15 -14.59
C THR A 65 -5.21 6.44 -13.19
N ILE A 66 -4.97 5.37 -12.43
CA ILE A 66 -4.34 5.42 -11.10
C ILE A 66 -3.16 4.44 -11.14
N ARG A 67 -1.94 4.95 -10.97
CA ARG A 67 -0.72 4.14 -10.95
C ARG A 67 -0.14 4.12 -9.56
N TYR A 68 -0.23 2.99 -8.89
CA TYR A 68 0.46 2.71 -7.62
C TYR A 68 1.90 2.31 -7.91
N PHE A 69 2.83 3.05 -7.36
CA PHE A 69 4.25 2.85 -7.58
C PHE A 69 4.81 1.81 -6.60
N TYR A 70 5.54 0.84 -7.14
CA TYR A 70 6.35 -0.06 -6.33
C TYR A 70 7.62 0.66 -5.91
N LEU A 71 7.72 1.02 -4.66
CA LEU A 71 8.89 1.67 -4.08
C LEU A 71 9.86 0.59 -3.58
N ALA A 72 10.89 0.30 -4.36
CA ALA A 72 11.86 -0.75 -4.03
C ALA A 72 12.72 -0.35 -2.83
N GLY A 73 12.91 -1.28 -1.89
CA GLY A 73 13.72 -1.09 -0.70
C GLY A 73 13.72 -2.33 0.19
N ASP A 74 14.59 -2.36 1.18
CA ASP A 74 14.77 -3.43 2.17
C ASP A 74 13.95 -3.22 3.46
N GLN A 75 13.22 -2.11 3.52
CA GLN A 75 12.28 -1.76 4.59
C GLN A 75 10.95 -1.29 3.98
N LEU A 76 9.93 -1.04 4.81
CA LEU A 76 8.68 -0.44 4.33
C LEU A 76 8.98 0.95 3.77
N MET A 77 8.66 1.14 2.49
CA MET A 77 9.02 2.35 1.74
C MET A 77 7.89 3.37 1.68
N GLY A 78 6.71 3.02 2.20
CA GLY A 78 5.54 3.90 2.23
C GLY A 78 4.77 3.93 0.91
N ASP A 79 3.92 4.93 0.77
CA ASP A 79 2.98 5.07 -0.34
C ASP A 79 3.41 6.12 -1.35
N SER A 80 3.13 5.84 -2.62
CA SER A 80 3.10 6.83 -3.68
C SER A 80 2.25 6.34 -4.84
N PHE A 81 1.31 7.15 -5.30
CA PHE A 81 0.54 6.84 -6.50
C PHE A 81 0.18 8.10 -7.29
N LEU A 82 0.06 7.93 -8.59
CA LEU A 82 -0.27 9.00 -9.53
C LEU A 82 -1.69 8.79 -10.07
N ILE A 83 -2.50 9.84 -10.02
CA ILE A 83 -3.81 9.90 -10.67
C ILE A 83 -3.71 10.82 -11.88
N VAL A 84 -4.15 10.33 -13.03
CA VAL A 84 -4.30 11.14 -14.26
C VAL A 84 -5.78 11.14 -14.65
N SER A 85 -6.37 12.32 -14.72
CA SER A 85 -7.75 12.50 -15.14
C SER A 85 -7.92 12.33 -16.65
N PRO A 86 -9.14 12.08 -17.16
CA PRO A 86 -9.39 11.92 -18.60
C PRO A 86 -8.96 13.12 -19.46
N ASP A 87 -8.95 14.32 -18.89
CA ASP A 87 -8.49 15.56 -19.51
C ASP A 87 -7.01 15.87 -19.24
N GLY A 88 -6.26 14.86 -18.78
CA GLY A 88 -4.80 14.89 -18.64
C GLY A 88 -4.27 15.65 -17.42
N LYS A 89 -5.11 16.02 -16.45
CA LYS A 89 -4.65 16.60 -15.18
C LYS A 89 -4.04 15.55 -14.29
N THR A 90 -2.98 15.92 -13.58
CA THR A 90 -2.12 15.01 -12.81
C THR A 90 -2.15 15.32 -11.32
N MET A 91 -2.31 14.30 -10.49
CA MET A 91 -2.17 14.40 -9.04
C MET A 91 -1.29 13.27 -8.52
N LEU A 92 -0.15 13.63 -7.91
CA LEU A 92 0.68 12.70 -7.15
C LEU A 92 0.23 12.71 -5.70
N VAL A 93 -0.12 11.54 -5.17
CA VAL A 93 -0.48 11.35 -3.76
C VAL A 93 0.66 10.61 -3.06
N ASP A 94 1.21 11.25 -2.05
CA ASP A 94 2.37 10.83 -1.28
C ASP A 94 3.62 10.50 -2.14
N ALA A 95 4.76 10.32 -1.51
CA ALA A 95 6.02 10.14 -2.22
C ALA A 95 6.97 9.15 -1.52
N GLY A 96 6.47 8.39 -0.56
CA GLY A 96 7.27 7.42 0.18
C GLY A 96 8.30 8.04 1.12
N LEU A 97 9.19 7.17 1.61
CA LEU A 97 10.37 7.58 2.39
C LEU A 97 11.29 8.53 1.58
N PRO A 98 12.18 9.30 2.23
CA PRO A 98 13.13 10.16 1.52
C PRO A 98 13.94 9.46 0.42
N GLN A 99 14.35 8.22 0.64
CA GLN A 99 15.08 7.41 -0.35
C GLN A 99 14.21 6.90 -1.50
N ALA A 100 12.89 6.93 -1.38
CA ALA A 100 11.96 6.61 -2.47
C ALA A 100 11.79 7.78 -3.46
N GLY A 101 12.07 9.01 -3.04
CA GLY A 101 11.90 10.19 -3.88
C GLY A 101 12.52 10.10 -5.27
N PRO A 102 13.78 9.65 -5.44
CA PRO A 102 14.39 9.44 -6.76
C PRO A 102 13.63 8.40 -7.60
N GLN A 103 13.07 7.34 -7.02
CA GLN A 103 12.28 6.34 -7.75
C GLN A 103 10.96 6.97 -8.25
N VAL A 104 10.29 7.77 -7.42
CA VAL A 104 9.07 8.49 -7.82
C VAL A 104 9.35 9.43 -8.98
N VAL A 105 10.46 10.18 -8.92
CA VAL A 105 10.89 11.05 -10.03
C VAL A 105 11.15 10.25 -11.31
N ASP A 106 11.82 9.09 -11.21
CA ASP A 106 12.06 8.21 -12.36
C ASP A 106 10.75 7.72 -12.99
N TYR A 107 9.76 7.33 -12.18
CA TYR A 107 8.44 6.93 -12.67
C TYR A 107 7.70 8.08 -13.37
N LEU A 108 7.76 9.29 -12.82
CA LEU A 108 7.21 10.47 -13.47
C LEU A 108 7.93 10.79 -14.79
N ASN A 109 9.26 10.61 -14.83
CA ASN A 109 10.05 10.77 -16.07
C ASN A 109 9.64 9.75 -17.15
N LYS A 110 9.44 8.48 -16.79
CA LYS A 110 8.96 7.44 -17.71
C LYS A 110 7.60 7.79 -18.33
N LEU A 111 6.75 8.49 -17.59
CA LEU A 111 5.46 9.00 -18.06
C LEU A 111 5.57 10.35 -18.78
N GLY A 112 6.76 10.96 -18.87
CA GLY A 112 6.96 12.27 -19.47
C GLY A 112 6.25 13.39 -18.70
N ILE A 113 6.15 13.25 -17.36
CA ILE A 113 5.51 14.23 -16.47
C ILE A 113 6.59 15.10 -15.84
N ASP A 114 6.69 16.36 -16.28
CA ASP A 114 7.59 17.37 -15.74
C ASP A 114 6.90 18.32 -14.76
N SER A 115 5.56 18.39 -14.85
CA SER A 115 4.73 19.23 -13.99
C SER A 115 3.54 18.45 -13.45
N LEU A 116 3.27 18.60 -12.15
CA LEU A 116 2.10 18.08 -11.46
C LEU A 116 1.10 19.22 -11.24
N ASP A 117 -0.18 19.02 -11.60
CA ASP A 117 -1.22 19.99 -11.29
C ASP A 117 -1.45 20.06 -9.78
N ILE A 118 -1.46 18.90 -9.14
CA ILE A 118 -1.56 18.75 -7.68
C ILE A 118 -0.52 17.74 -7.20
N ALA A 119 0.20 18.08 -6.13
CA ALA A 119 0.84 17.11 -5.27
C ALA A 119 0.10 17.11 -3.92
N LEU A 120 -0.22 15.95 -3.38
CA LEU A 120 -1.00 15.81 -2.16
C LEU A 120 -0.25 14.94 -1.17
N ASN A 121 -0.11 15.43 0.06
CA ASN A 121 0.37 14.62 1.18
C ASN A 121 -0.79 14.30 2.13
N THR A 122 -1.01 13.02 2.36
CA THR A 122 -2.12 12.54 3.18
C THR A 122 -1.94 12.83 4.66
N HIS A 123 -0.72 12.72 5.16
CA HIS A 123 -0.32 13.03 6.53
C HIS A 123 1.23 13.13 6.63
N PRO A 124 1.78 13.78 7.68
CA PRO A 124 3.20 14.14 7.70
C PRO A 124 4.16 13.03 8.17
N HIS A 125 3.80 11.75 8.12
CA HIS A 125 4.77 10.68 8.39
C HIS A 125 5.84 10.59 7.31
N ILE A 126 7.02 10.14 7.72
CA ILE A 126 8.22 10.11 6.89
C ILE A 126 8.06 9.26 5.63
N ASP A 127 7.29 8.18 5.69
CA ASP A 127 7.03 7.23 4.61
C ASP A 127 5.88 7.67 3.66
N HIS A 128 5.36 8.87 3.86
CA HIS A 128 4.41 9.56 2.98
C HIS A 128 4.97 10.88 2.45
N ILE A 129 5.50 11.73 3.34
CA ILE A 129 5.98 13.05 2.93
C ILE A 129 7.43 13.07 2.48
N GLY A 130 8.24 12.07 2.89
CA GLY A 130 9.71 12.14 2.80
C GLY A 130 10.24 12.32 1.39
N GLY A 131 9.68 11.60 0.42
CA GLY A 131 10.09 11.66 -0.99
C GLY A 131 9.81 13.00 -1.66
N PHE A 132 8.87 13.80 -1.13
CA PHE A 132 8.59 15.14 -1.67
C PHE A 132 9.79 16.08 -1.58
N ALA A 133 10.75 15.81 -0.70
CA ALA A 133 12.02 16.54 -0.67
C ALA A 133 12.76 16.48 -2.03
N THR A 134 12.68 15.35 -2.74
CA THR A 134 13.27 15.17 -4.06
C THR A 134 12.29 15.59 -5.16
N VAL A 135 11.04 15.12 -5.10
CA VAL A 135 10.02 15.44 -6.10
C VAL A 135 9.85 16.95 -6.28
N ALA A 136 9.74 17.71 -5.17
CA ALA A 136 9.58 19.16 -5.23
C ALA A 136 10.82 19.92 -5.76
N LYS A 137 12.00 19.32 -5.70
CA LYS A 137 13.20 19.88 -6.34
C LYS A 137 13.19 19.64 -7.85
N GLU A 138 12.91 18.41 -8.26
CA GLU A 138 13.08 17.92 -9.63
C GLU A 138 11.88 18.21 -10.54
N LYS A 139 10.69 18.38 -9.97
CA LYS A 139 9.44 18.58 -10.71
C LYS A 139 8.82 19.95 -10.42
N GLN A 140 8.03 20.42 -11.38
CA GLN A 140 7.15 21.55 -11.14
C GLN A 140 5.90 21.07 -10.42
N ILE A 141 5.44 21.80 -9.40
CA ILE A 141 4.20 21.51 -8.67
C ILE A 141 3.37 22.80 -8.70
N GLN A 142 2.15 22.72 -9.27
CA GLN A 142 1.28 23.88 -9.39
C GLN A 142 0.58 24.19 -8.06
N SER A 143 0.22 23.15 -7.29
CA SER A 143 -0.39 23.29 -5.97
C SER A 143 -0.03 22.10 -5.10
N PHE A 144 0.23 22.33 -3.82
CA PHE A 144 0.48 21.30 -2.84
C PHE A 144 -0.66 21.22 -1.84
N TYR A 145 -1.31 20.06 -1.72
CA TYR A 145 -2.43 19.83 -0.81
C TYR A 145 -1.99 18.98 0.36
N MET A 146 -2.45 19.30 1.56
CA MET A 146 -2.09 18.57 2.77
C MET A 146 -3.10 18.78 3.90
N VAL A 147 -3.03 17.98 4.94
CA VAL A 147 -3.72 18.28 6.22
C VAL A 147 -3.01 19.44 6.93
N ASN A 148 -3.76 20.28 7.65
CA ASN A 148 -3.17 21.36 8.45
C ASN A 148 -2.53 20.82 9.73
N LEU A 149 -1.51 19.99 9.58
CA LEU A 149 -0.81 19.33 10.67
C LEU A 149 0.72 19.54 10.54
N PRO A 150 1.25 20.76 10.77
CA PRO A 150 2.67 21.06 10.65
C PRO A 150 3.49 20.22 11.63
N TYR A 151 4.39 19.39 11.11
CA TYR A 151 5.26 18.52 11.90
C TYR A 151 6.71 19.03 11.88
N THR A 152 6.92 20.25 12.36
CA THR A 152 8.20 20.97 12.27
C THR A 152 9.36 20.31 13.04
N GLN A 153 9.09 19.36 13.93
CA GLN A 153 10.11 18.54 14.61
C GLN A 153 10.63 17.40 13.71
N SER A 154 9.92 17.07 12.64
CA SER A 154 10.35 16.07 11.67
C SER A 154 11.26 16.67 10.61
N SER A 155 12.49 16.15 10.50
CA SER A 155 13.40 16.55 9.42
C SER A 155 12.85 16.20 8.03
N ALA A 156 12.13 15.09 7.91
CA ALA A 156 11.51 14.70 6.64
C ALA A 156 10.45 15.72 6.20
N TYR A 157 9.59 16.16 7.12
CA TYR A 157 8.63 17.23 6.87
C TYR A 157 9.32 18.52 6.42
N ASN A 158 10.30 19.00 7.18
CA ASN A 158 11.01 20.24 6.87
C ASN A 158 11.76 20.16 5.52
N ASN A 159 12.35 19.01 5.21
CA ASN A 159 13.05 18.77 3.95
C ASN A 159 12.08 18.76 2.74
N ALA A 160 10.86 18.31 2.93
CA ALA A 160 9.82 18.32 1.91
C ALA A 160 9.24 19.73 1.70
N MET A 161 8.98 20.45 2.79
CA MET A 161 8.41 21.81 2.74
C MET A 161 9.39 22.85 2.19
N GLY A 162 10.67 22.73 2.49
CA GLY A 162 11.69 23.71 2.07
C GLY A 162 11.71 24.00 0.56
N PRO A 163 11.79 22.99 -0.34
CA PRO A 163 11.71 23.22 -1.80
C PRO A 163 10.37 23.80 -2.27
N LEU A 164 9.26 23.44 -1.63
CA LEU A 164 7.93 23.98 -1.95
C LEU A 164 7.86 25.47 -1.62
N GLU A 165 8.35 25.85 -0.45
CA GLU A 165 8.43 27.25 -0.02
C GLU A 165 9.38 28.07 -0.92
N ALA A 166 10.56 27.52 -1.21
CA ALA A 166 11.56 28.19 -2.09
C ALA A 166 11.02 28.46 -3.49
N LYS A 167 10.20 27.54 -4.02
CA LYS A 167 9.51 27.69 -5.32
C LYS A 167 8.20 28.47 -5.22
N LYS A 168 7.76 28.87 -4.01
CA LYS A 168 6.50 29.55 -3.73
C LYS A 168 5.28 28.76 -4.24
N VAL A 169 5.32 27.43 -4.08
CA VAL A 169 4.20 26.58 -4.45
C VAL A 169 3.01 26.90 -3.55
N PRO A 170 1.81 27.18 -4.12
CA PRO A 170 0.61 27.40 -3.33
C PRO A 170 0.29 26.17 -2.50
N ILE A 171 0.15 26.33 -1.18
CA ILE A 171 -0.21 25.27 -0.25
C ILE A 171 -1.68 25.43 0.13
N LYS A 172 -2.46 24.35 -0.03
CA LYS A 172 -3.85 24.27 0.40
C LYS A 172 -3.99 23.21 1.46
N THR A 173 -4.51 23.60 2.62
CA THR A 173 -4.89 22.66 3.68
C THR A 173 -6.31 22.18 3.47
N LEU A 174 -6.54 20.89 3.76
CA LEU A 174 -7.83 20.23 3.55
C LEU A 174 -8.31 19.56 4.84
N GLU A 175 -9.63 19.61 5.06
CA GLU A 175 -10.32 18.96 6.18
C GLU A 175 -11.70 18.44 5.75
N GLU A 176 -12.35 17.69 6.60
CA GLU A 176 -13.65 17.08 6.38
C GLU A 176 -14.68 18.04 5.77
N GLY A 177 -15.36 17.55 4.73
CA GLY A 177 -16.41 18.28 4.02
C GLY A 177 -15.90 19.12 2.84
N GLU A 178 -14.60 19.35 2.72
CA GLU A 178 -14.07 20.07 1.56
C GLU A 178 -14.13 19.23 0.29
N VAL A 179 -14.24 19.93 -0.83
CA VAL A 179 -14.35 19.34 -2.17
C VAL A 179 -13.37 20.03 -3.09
N PHE A 180 -12.74 19.24 -3.96
CA PHE A 180 -11.92 19.73 -5.04
C PHE A 180 -12.02 18.82 -6.27
N ASN A 181 -11.59 19.32 -7.41
CA ASN A 181 -11.60 18.54 -8.65
C ASN A 181 -10.18 18.39 -9.20
N LEU A 182 -9.96 17.29 -9.90
CA LEU A 182 -8.82 17.09 -10.77
C LEU A 182 -9.33 17.12 -12.23
N GLY A 183 -9.14 18.25 -12.89
CA GLY A 183 -9.76 18.52 -14.18
C GLY A 183 -11.29 18.67 -14.09
N GLU A 184 -11.98 18.39 -15.19
CA GLU A 184 -13.43 18.55 -15.29
C GLU A 184 -14.21 17.35 -14.78
N TYR A 185 -13.62 16.16 -14.82
CA TYR A 185 -14.36 14.90 -14.69
C TYR A 185 -14.19 14.21 -13.34
N VAL A 186 -13.13 14.50 -12.61
CA VAL A 186 -12.77 13.78 -11.38
C VAL A 186 -12.99 14.66 -10.16
N ARG A 187 -13.88 14.23 -9.27
CA ARG A 187 -14.27 14.96 -8.08
C ARG A 187 -13.78 14.24 -6.83
N PHE A 188 -13.19 14.98 -5.92
CA PHE A 188 -12.76 14.53 -4.61
C PHE A 188 -13.60 15.17 -3.50
N GLU A 189 -13.86 14.40 -2.45
CA GLU A 189 -14.48 14.83 -1.20
C GLU A 189 -13.65 14.31 -0.04
N VAL A 190 -13.33 15.20 0.89
CA VAL A 190 -12.53 14.89 2.09
C VAL A 190 -13.45 14.39 3.18
N LEU A 191 -13.20 13.17 3.68
CA LEU A 191 -13.98 12.53 4.75
C LEU A 191 -13.26 12.54 6.10
N SER A 192 -11.96 12.83 6.11
CA SER A 192 -11.07 12.93 7.27
C SER A 192 -9.89 13.86 6.92
N PRO A 193 -9.24 14.55 7.88
CA PRO A 193 -9.55 14.57 9.31
C PRO A 193 -10.84 15.36 9.62
N PRO A 194 -11.44 15.13 10.81
CA PRO A 194 -12.65 15.85 11.22
C PRO A 194 -12.41 17.36 11.20
N LYS A 195 -13.45 18.07 10.81
CA LYS A 195 -13.42 19.53 10.78
C LYS A 195 -13.09 20.11 12.16
N ASP A 196 -12.23 21.12 12.18
CA ASP A 196 -11.79 21.82 13.39
C ASP A 196 -11.14 20.91 14.47
N ALA A 197 -10.79 19.65 14.13
CA ALA A 197 -10.19 18.71 15.08
C ALA A 197 -8.66 18.79 15.16
N LEU A 198 -8.02 19.46 14.18
CA LEU A 198 -6.56 19.52 14.10
C LEU A 198 -5.97 20.46 15.15
N PRO A 199 -4.93 20.02 15.89
CA PRO A 199 -4.36 20.78 17.01
C PRO A 199 -3.47 21.95 16.59
N GLY A 200 -3.36 22.26 15.30
CA GLY A 200 -2.56 23.36 14.76
C GLY A 200 -1.05 23.12 14.75
N VAL A 201 -0.49 22.37 15.69
CA VAL A 201 0.95 22.03 15.76
C VAL A 201 1.14 20.66 16.40
N VAL A 202 1.87 19.78 15.73
CA VAL A 202 2.32 18.50 16.32
C VAL A 202 3.46 18.78 17.30
N LYS A 203 3.24 18.58 18.58
CA LYS A 203 4.29 18.76 19.62
C LYS A 203 4.87 17.45 20.12
N THR A 204 4.03 16.45 20.39
CA THR A 204 4.42 15.18 21.01
C THR A 204 3.48 14.05 20.62
N PHE A 205 3.07 13.98 19.34
CA PHE A 205 2.13 12.96 18.91
C PHE A 205 2.80 11.61 18.79
N SER A 206 2.09 10.58 19.23
CA SER A 206 2.40 9.21 18.85
C SER A 206 2.17 9.02 17.35
N ALA A 207 2.79 8.00 16.77
CA ALA A 207 2.53 7.64 15.37
C ALA A 207 1.04 7.42 15.11
N GLN A 208 0.33 6.83 16.08
CA GLN A 208 -1.12 6.63 16.00
C GLN A 208 -1.89 7.96 15.87
N GLU A 209 -1.59 8.96 16.71
CA GLU A 209 -2.30 10.25 16.66
C GLU A 209 -2.10 10.98 15.34
N ILE A 210 -0.90 10.89 14.73
CA ILE A 210 -0.64 11.46 13.41
C ILE A 210 -1.45 10.70 12.34
N ASN A 211 -1.49 9.37 12.42
CA ASN A 211 -2.25 8.53 11.51
C ASN A 211 -3.76 8.80 11.59
N ASP A 212 -4.28 9.06 12.79
CA ASP A 212 -5.71 9.37 12.98
C ASP A 212 -6.17 10.67 12.29
N TYR A 213 -5.22 11.55 12.01
CA TYR A 213 -5.45 12.76 11.21
C TYR A 213 -5.14 12.59 9.73
N SER A 214 -4.92 11.37 9.26
CA SER A 214 -4.73 11.09 7.84
C SER A 214 -5.93 11.54 7.00
N MET A 215 -5.63 12.03 5.81
CA MET A 215 -6.64 12.45 4.86
C MET A 215 -7.32 11.22 4.24
N VAL A 216 -8.62 11.07 4.47
CA VAL A 216 -9.44 10.08 3.76
C VAL A 216 -10.17 10.79 2.64
N LEU A 217 -9.94 10.34 1.40
CA LEU A 217 -10.50 10.92 0.20
C LEU A 217 -11.45 9.96 -0.49
N ARG A 218 -12.67 10.44 -0.75
CA ARG A 218 -13.57 9.80 -1.69
C ARG A 218 -13.46 10.47 -3.04
N MET A 219 -13.03 9.72 -4.05
CA MET A 219 -13.01 10.17 -5.44
C MET A 219 -14.18 9.57 -6.21
N THR A 220 -14.75 10.35 -7.14
CA THR A 220 -15.78 9.90 -8.07
C THR A 220 -15.42 10.27 -9.49
N TYR A 221 -15.65 9.33 -10.41
CA TYR A 221 -15.57 9.53 -11.85
C TYR A 221 -16.65 8.71 -12.55
N GLY A 222 -17.56 9.38 -13.24
CA GLY A 222 -18.75 8.75 -13.83
C GLY A 222 -19.58 8.04 -12.77
N GLU A 223 -19.81 6.75 -12.98
CA GLU A 223 -20.58 5.88 -12.07
C GLU A 223 -19.67 5.19 -11.02
N ARG A 224 -18.37 5.43 -11.04
CA ARG A 224 -17.38 4.73 -10.19
C ARG A 224 -16.92 5.60 -9.03
N SER A 225 -16.64 4.92 -7.92
CA SER A 225 -16.16 5.52 -6.69
C SER A 225 -14.93 4.81 -6.15
N TYR A 226 -14.03 5.60 -5.58
CA TYR A 226 -12.72 5.18 -5.10
C TYR A 226 -12.49 5.78 -3.72
N LEU A 227 -12.01 4.98 -2.78
CA LEU A 227 -11.72 5.43 -1.42
C LEU A 227 -10.21 5.29 -1.16
N PHE A 228 -9.56 6.41 -0.87
CA PHE A 228 -8.17 6.46 -0.44
C PHE A 228 -8.16 6.75 1.05
N THR A 229 -7.56 5.88 1.83
CA THR A 229 -7.72 5.85 3.28
C THR A 229 -6.47 6.28 4.04
N ALA A 230 -5.34 6.39 3.33
CA ALA A 230 -4.05 6.62 3.96
C ALA A 230 -3.85 5.71 5.19
N ASP A 231 -3.35 6.21 6.30
CA ASP A 231 -2.95 5.38 7.42
C ASP A 231 -3.90 5.40 8.61
N ILE A 232 -5.20 5.69 8.41
CA ILE A 232 -6.15 5.68 9.51
C ILE A 232 -6.15 4.35 10.27
N TYR A 233 -6.25 4.42 11.61
CA TYR A 233 -6.33 3.25 12.49
C TYR A 233 -7.77 2.79 12.70
N LYS A 234 -7.94 1.57 13.24
CA LYS A 234 -9.24 0.91 13.46
C LYS A 234 -10.26 1.77 14.17
N HIS A 235 -9.85 2.55 15.17
CA HIS A 235 -10.82 3.40 15.88
C HIS A 235 -11.34 4.52 14.95
N ARG A 236 -10.48 5.13 14.13
CA ARG A 236 -10.89 6.14 13.16
C ARG A 236 -11.76 5.55 12.04
N GLU A 237 -11.45 4.34 11.59
CA GLU A 237 -12.29 3.59 10.67
C GLU A 237 -13.70 3.37 11.22
N ILE A 238 -13.80 2.96 12.51
CA ILE A 238 -15.07 2.72 13.20
C ILE A 238 -15.84 4.02 13.40
N GLU A 239 -15.18 5.12 13.72
CA GLU A 239 -15.80 6.44 13.81
C GLU A 239 -16.41 6.84 12.45
N LEU A 240 -15.65 6.73 11.35
CA LEU A 240 -16.16 7.02 10.00
C LEU A 240 -17.35 6.13 9.65
N ALA A 241 -17.29 4.83 9.96
CA ALA A 241 -18.38 3.89 9.70
C ALA A 241 -19.65 4.14 10.52
N ASN A 242 -19.57 4.95 11.59
CA ASN A 242 -20.70 5.39 12.41
C ASN A 242 -21.05 6.88 12.24
N SER A 243 -20.33 7.60 11.41
CA SER A 243 -20.51 9.02 11.14
C SER A 243 -21.58 9.29 10.06
N PRO A 244 -21.95 10.54 9.82
CA PRO A 244 -22.77 10.93 8.66
C PRO A 244 -22.15 10.55 7.30
N TRP A 245 -20.86 10.24 7.27
CA TRP A 245 -20.13 9.82 6.05
C TRP A 245 -20.31 8.36 5.70
N LYS A 246 -20.95 7.55 6.53
CA LYS A 246 -21.12 6.10 6.36
C LYS A 246 -21.53 5.72 4.94
N GLU A 247 -22.55 6.37 4.40
CA GLU A 247 -23.06 6.06 3.05
C GLU A 247 -22.07 6.42 1.94
N LYS A 248 -21.16 7.37 2.21
CA LYS A 248 -20.10 7.77 1.28
C LYS A 248 -18.86 6.90 1.34
N LEU A 249 -18.74 6.03 2.34
CA LEU A 249 -17.66 5.05 2.41
C LEU A 249 -17.80 3.98 1.32
N LYS A 250 -19.02 3.62 0.93
CA LYS A 250 -19.23 2.62 -0.11
C LYS A 250 -18.52 3.02 -1.39
N SER A 251 -17.60 2.17 -1.84
CA SER A 251 -16.72 2.46 -2.97
C SER A 251 -16.37 1.20 -3.74
N ASP A 252 -16.24 1.33 -5.06
CA ASP A 252 -15.91 0.21 -5.95
C ASP A 252 -14.47 -0.25 -5.79
N MET A 253 -13.57 0.70 -5.50
CA MET A 253 -12.15 0.46 -5.22
C MET A 253 -11.78 1.09 -3.89
N MET A 254 -10.91 0.43 -3.13
CA MET A 254 -10.32 0.95 -1.90
C MET A 254 -8.81 0.78 -1.91
N ASP A 255 -8.09 1.85 -1.57
CA ASP A 255 -6.74 1.77 -1.06
C ASP A 255 -6.81 1.37 0.41
N ILE A 256 -6.13 0.30 0.78
CA ILE A 256 -6.29 -0.30 2.11
C ILE A 256 -5.62 0.57 3.20
N PRO A 257 -6.26 0.79 4.36
CA PRO A 257 -5.66 1.61 5.40
C PRO A 257 -4.32 1.05 5.92
N HIS A 258 -3.38 1.95 6.16
CA HIS A 258 -2.10 1.71 6.81
C HIS A 258 -1.35 0.51 6.19
N HIS A 259 -1.19 0.56 4.86
CA HIS A 259 -0.50 -0.45 4.04
C HIS A 259 -1.05 -1.89 4.22
N GLY A 260 -2.26 -2.04 4.77
CA GLY A 260 -2.82 -3.35 5.13
C GLY A 260 -2.29 -3.93 6.44
N SER A 261 -1.80 -3.10 7.37
CA SER A 261 -1.38 -3.52 8.70
C SER A 261 -2.56 -4.03 9.52
N GLU A 262 -2.76 -5.35 9.56
CA GLU A 262 -3.93 -5.98 10.19
C GLU A 262 -4.03 -5.71 11.71
N SER A 263 -2.91 -5.46 12.38
CA SER A 263 -2.90 -5.13 13.81
C SER A 263 -3.52 -3.77 14.11
N THR A 264 -3.33 -2.79 13.24
CA THR A 264 -3.71 -1.39 13.47
C THR A 264 -4.92 -0.93 12.66
N SER A 265 -5.18 -1.56 11.50
CA SER A 265 -6.21 -1.14 10.55
C SER A 265 -7.09 -2.29 10.05
N SER A 266 -7.97 -2.00 9.09
CA SER A 266 -8.81 -2.95 8.40
C SER A 266 -9.85 -3.62 9.31
N SER A 267 -10.56 -2.81 10.12
CA SER A 267 -11.65 -3.28 10.97
C SER A 267 -12.78 -3.87 10.13
N GLU A 268 -13.42 -4.92 10.66
CA GLU A 268 -14.51 -5.60 9.95
C GLU A 268 -15.67 -4.66 9.62
N GLN A 269 -16.01 -3.76 10.55
CA GLN A 269 -17.09 -2.79 10.38
C GLN A 269 -16.79 -1.82 9.21
N PHE A 270 -15.57 -1.33 9.11
CA PHE A 270 -15.16 -0.45 8.01
C PHE A 270 -15.15 -1.18 6.68
N LEU A 271 -14.56 -2.37 6.62
CA LEU A 271 -14.56 -3.19 5.40
C LEU A 271 -15.96 -3.53 4.91
N GLN A 272 -16.91 -3.73 5.81
CA GLN A 272 -18.34 -3.93 5.46
C GLN A 272 -18.98 -2.65 4.92
N ALA A 273 -18.68 -1.50 5.52
CA ALA A 273 -19.22 -0.21 5.06
C ALA A 273 -18.69 0.17 3.67
N VAL A 274 -17.41 -0.08 3.39
CA VAL A 274 -16.80 0.21 2.08
C VAL A 274 -17.23 -0.81 1.04
N SER A 275 -17.21 -2.10 1.37
CA SER A 275 -17.60 -3.22 0.49
C SER A 275 -16.97 -3.15 -0.92
N PRO A 276 -15.64 -3.05 -1.04
CA PRO A 276 -14.97 -2.80 -2.31
C PRO A 276 -14.93 -4.05 -3.20
N GLN A 277 -14.95 -3.84 -4.52
CA GLN A 277 -14.70 -4.89 -5.52
C GLN A 277 -13.21 -5.08 -5.79
N ILE A 278 -12.44 -3.98 -5.69
CA ILE A 278 -10.99 -3.95 -5.89
C ILE A 278 -10.35 -3.34 -4.64
N VAL A 279 -9.32 -4.00 -4.13
CA VAL A 279 -8.49 -3.49 -3.04
C VAL A 279 -7.04 -3.42 -3.50
N ILE A 280 -6.38 -2.30 -3.26
CA ILE A 280 -4.95 -2.14 -3.52
C ILE A 280 -4.23 -1.94 -2.19
N MET A 281 -3.16 -2.69 -2.00
CA MET A 281 -2.23 -2.61 -0.86
C MET A 281 -0.92 -2.01 -1.35
N SER A 282 -0.70 -0.73 -1.05
CA SER A 282 0.54 -0.04 -1.37
C SER A 282 1.59 -0.38 -0.31
N GLN A 283 2.42 -1.37 -0.60
CA GLN A 283 3.53 -1.81 0.25
C GLN A 283 4.55 -2.59 -0.59
N ASN A 284 5.84 -2.34 -0.39
CA ASN A 284 6.90 -3.06 -1.12
C ASN A 284 7.19 -4.45 -0.56
N LEU A 285 6.83 -4.72 0.69
CA LEU A 285 6.99 -6.01 1.37
C LEU A 285 5.60 -6.51 1.80
N PHE A 286 5.10 -7.56 1.15
CA PHE A 286 3.80 -8.11 1.50
C PHE A 286 3.84 -8.86 2.84
N GLN A 287 3.06 -8.39 3.82
CA GLN A 287 3.07 -8.87 5.21
C GLN A 287 1.71 -9.34 5.74
N SER A 288 0.65 -9.26 4.94
CA SER A 288 -0.73 -9.42 5.43
C SER A 288 -1.51 -10.56 4.75
N PRO A 289 -1.03 -11.82 4.82
CA PRO A 289 -1.70 -12.94 4.15
C PRO A 289 -3.12 -13.21 4.69
N ASN A 290 -3.36 -13.01 5.99
CA ASN A 290 -4.69 -13.22 6.58
C ASN A 290 -5.68 -12.16 6.12
N LEU A 291 -5.24 -10.90 5.99
CA LEU A 291 -6.08 -9.82 5.47
C LEU A 291 -6.42 -10.07 4.00
N LEU A 292 -5.45 -10.50 3.20
CA LEU A 292 -5.67 -10.90 1.81
C LEU A 292 -6.78 -11.95 1.71
N GLU A 293 -6.64 -13.06 2.43
CA GLU A 293 -7.64 -14.15 2.45
C GLU A 293 -9.03 -13.65 2.90
N ARG A 294 -9.07 -12.79 3.91
CA ARG A 294 -10.32 -12.22 4.44
C ARG A 294 -11.03 -11.32 3.41
N LEU A 295 -10.27 -10.54 2.64
CA LEU A 295 -10.82 -9.69 1.57
C LEU A 295 -11.30 -10.52 0.38
N GLU A 296 -10.52 -11.52 -0.04
CA GLU A 296 -10.89 -12.43 -1.13
C GLU A 296 -12.14 -13.24 -0.81
N LYS A 297 -12.28 -13.73 0.44
CA LYS A 297 -13.51 -14.39 0.92
C LYS A 297 -14.75 -13.48 0.85
N LYS A 298 -14.58 -12.17 0.91
CA LYS A 298 -15.64 -11.17 0.71
C LYS A 298 -15.91 -10.85 -0.75
N GLY A 299 -15.18 -11.46 -1.68
CA GLY A 299 -15.32 -11.28 -3.13
C GLY A 299 -14.50 -10.13 -3.72
N ALA A 300 -13.64 -9.48 -2.94
CA ALA A 300 -12.75 -8.44 -3.44
C ALA A 300 -11.57 -9.05 -4.23
N LYS A 301 -11.18 -8.39 -5.32
CA LYS A 301 -9.90 -8.66 -6.00
C LYS A 301 -8.83 -7.83 -5.32
N VAL A 302 -7.81 -8.49 -4.78
CA VAL A 302 -6.74 -7.83 -4.02
C VAL A 302 -5.45 -7.78 -4.82
N TYR A 303 -4.85 -6.61 -4.87
CA TYR A 303 -3.56 -6.36 -5.50
C TYR A 303 -2.62 -5.70 -4.51
N SER A 304 -1.35 -6.06 -4.52
CA SER A 304 -0.32 -5.46 -3.67
C SER A 304 0.90 -5.09 -4.50
N THR A 305 1.45 -3.90 -4.32
CA THR A 305 2.67 -3.50 -5.00
C THR A 305 3.83 -4.43 -4.64
N GLY A 306 3.89 -4.97 -3.42
CA GLY A 306 4.90 -5.95 -3.02
C GLY A 306 4.85 -7.28 -3.75
N MET A 307 3.66 -7.69 -4.20
CA MET A 307 3.45 -8.93 -4.96
C MET A 307 3.52 -8.70 -6.47
N HIS A 308 2.97 -7.59 -6.93
CA HIS A 308 2.66 -7.34 -8.34
C HIS A 308 3.58 -6.31 -9.02
N GLY A 309 4.50 -5.68 -8.28
CA GLY A 309 5.25 -4.54 -8.78
C GLY A 309 4.34 -3.30 -8.92
N ASN A 310 4.60 -2.48 -9.91
CA ASN A 310 3.71 -1.34 -10.20
C ASN A 310 2.33 -1.84 -10.66
N ILE A 311 1.28 -1.11 -10.25
CA ILE A 311 -0.11 -1.47 -10.54
C ILE A 311 -0.78 -0.27 -11.22
N MET A 312 -1.47 -0.50 -12.34
CA MET A 312 -2.28 0.52 -13.01
C MET A 312 -3.74 0.12 -13.03
N LEU A 313 -4.60 0.93 -12.42
CA LEU A 313 -6.04 0.86 -12.58
C LEU A 313 -6.47 1.89 -13.64
N ARG A 314 -7.34 1.47 -14.56
CA ARG A 314 -7.96 2.35 -15.56
C ARG A 314 -9.47 2.29 -15.44
N SER A 315 -10.12 3.41 -15.74
CA SER A 315 -11.57 3.50 -15.79
C SER A 315 -12.05 4.46 -16.87
N ASP A 316 -13.15 4.08 -17.52
CA ASP A 316 -13.94 4.93 -18.43
C ASP A 316 -15.13 5.60 -17.73
N GLY A 317 -15.19 5.51 -16.40
CA GLY A 317 -16.30 5.98 -15.56
C GLY A 317 -17.45 4.97 -15.41
N LYS A 318 -17.43 3.86 -16.14
CA LYS A 318 -18.44 2.75 -16.04
C LYS A 318 -17.79 1.44 -15.68
N THR A 319 -16.65 1.16 -16.27
CA THR A 319 -15.87 -0.06 -16.04
C THR A 319 -14.52 0.26 -15.42
N MET A 320 -13.93 -0.73 -14.77
CA MET A 320 -12.58 -0.65 -14.21
C MET A 320 -11.78 -1.86 -14.64
N SER A 321 -10.51 -1.66 -14.96
CA SER A 321 -9.55 -2.73 -15.24
C SER A 321 -8.25 -2.48 -14.47
N VAL A 322 -7.59 -3.56 -14.08
CA VAL A 322 -6.30 -3.50 -13.38
C VAL A 322 -5.26 -4.24 -14.22
N THR A 323 -4.13 -3.58 -14.46
CA THR A 323 -2.93 -4.16 -15.03
C THR A 323 -1.83 -4.14 -13.97
N THR A 324 -1.19 -5.27 -13.76
CA THR A 324 -0.07 -5.42 -12.83
C THR A 324 1.23 -5.59 -13.60
N GLU A 325 2.33 -5.05 -13.08
CA GLU A 325 3.66 -5.20 -13.70
C GLU A 325 4.10 -6.67 -13.74
N LYS A 326 3.80 -7.43 -12.68
CA LYS A 326 4.13 -8.84 -12.54
C LYS A 326 2.88 -9.64 -12.20
N ASP A 327 2.84 -10.88 -12.71
CA ASP A 327 1.85 -11.84 -12.22
C ASP A 327 2.31 -12.35 -10.86
N TRP A 328 1.42 -12.33 -9.88
CA TRP A 328 1.70 -12.99 -8.62
C TRP A 328 1.48 -14.49 -8.78
N VAL A 329 2.56 -15.24 -8.72
CA VAL A 329 2.54 -16.71 -8.70
C VAL A 329 2.41 -17.11 -7.23
N GLY A 330 1.20 -17.05 -6.68
CA GLY A 330 0.90 -17.43 -5.31
C GLY A 330 1.33 -18.86 -5.01
N ARG A 331 1.53 -19.18 -3.73
CA ARG A 331 1.66 -20.58 -3.30
C ARG A 331 0.44 -21.33 -3.85
N LYS A 332 0.68 -22.36 -4.68
CA LYS A 332 -0.38 -23.33 -4.99
C LYS A 332 -0.90 -23.87 -3.65
N PRO A 333 -2.22 -23.96 -3.48
CA PRO A 333 -2.81 -24.52 -2.29
C PRO A 333 -2.31 -25.94 -2.04
#